data_3b47c3add82d16b36df35925af4436ed
#
_entry.id   3b47c3add82d16b36df35925af4436ed
#
_cell.length_a   1.000
_cell.length_b   1.000
_cell.length_c   1.000
_cell.angle_alpha   90.00
_cell.angle_beta   90.00
_cell.angle_gamma   90.00
#
_symmetry.space_group_name_H-M   'P 1'
#
loop_
_entity.id
_entity.type
_entity.pdbx_description
1 polymer ?
#
loop_
_entity_poly.entity_id
_entity_poly.type
_entity_poly.pdbx_seq_one_letter_code
_entity_poly.pdbx_strand_id
1 'polypeptide(L)'
;MDSNTFIGSCKNLSRHLNSKSLEYMGKNATFKLLKSSVLVAFAGAFRIHLAFLLLQIQSSLLTCIAGGLVVYTVYTLDRTVGSEEDAINREELKGSRKEIGLAACMLTFLIGSYILAKEGMLIFAFIPFITCYLYSKGVKIGKFTFKLKGGFGVKNLVVGFTWGVFIAGLAGRNCENIFPIVLVLTFFAVKLFVNSTIFDFKDIKGDTFAGIKTLPISIGEQNTRKLLIGMYMLSHVILGIALIHRLIAFEPLIILYSFICGLICIQKHTKPGEELPSRRLERIFLVYGESASILGLRMITGAMLV
;
A
#
# COMPACT_ATOMS: atom_id res chain seq x y z
N MET A 1 27.51 49.26 -27.14
CA MET A 1 26.74 48.34 -26.30
C MET A 1 27.74 47.31 -25.83
N ASP A 2 28.13 47.41 -24.55
CA ASP A 2 29.27 46.65 -24.02
C ASP A 2 28.99 45.13 -23.98
N SER A 3 29.96 44.36 -24.48
CA SER A 3 29.90 42.88 -24.52
C SER A 3 29.66 42.26 -23.13
N ASN A 4 30.05 42.97 -22.07
CA ASN A 4 29.86 42.55 -20.67
C ASN A 4 28.39 42.65 -20.20
N THR A 5 27.62 43.62 -20.71
CA THR A 5 26.19 43.77 -20.41
C THR A 5 25.36 42.68 -21.11
N PHE A 6 25.74 42.29 -22.34
CA PHE A 6 25.07 41.21 -23.07
C PHE A 6 25.30 39.84 -22.42
N ILE A 7 26.53 39.54 -21.97
CA ILE A 7 26.87 38.29 -21.28
C ILE A 7 26.18 38.22 -19.93
N GLY A 8 26.07 39.32 -19.18
CA GLY A 8 25.31 39.41 -17.93
C GLY A 8 23.81 39.15 -18.12
N SER A 9 23.23 39.71 -19.18
CA SER A 9 21.78 39.52 -19.50
C SER A 9 21.49 38.05 -19.89
N CYS A 10 22.36 37.42 -20.70
CA CYS A 10 22.22 36.00 -21.07
C CYS A 10 22.37 35.07 -19.87
N LYS A 11 23.29 35.34 -18.94
CA LYS A 11 23.43 34.56 -17.69
C LYS A 11 22.20 34.70 -16.77
N ASN A 12 21.63 35.89 -16.67
CA ASN A 12 20.42 36.11 -15.89
C ASN A 12 19.18 35.45 -16.53
N LEU A 13 19.07 35.48 -17.85
CA LEU A 13 17.98 34.82 -18.60
C LEU A 13 18.09 33.29 -18.46
N SER A 14 19.28 32.72 -18.58
CA SER A 14 19.51 31.27 -18.40
C SER A 14 19.24 30.83 -16.97
N ARG A 15 19.59 31.63 -15.96
CA ARG A 15 19.24 31.36 -14.55
C ARG A 15 17.75 31.42 -14.30
N HIS A 16 17.06 32.41 -14.91
CA HIS A 16 15.62 32.57 -14.77
C HIS A 16 14.82 31.45 -15.47
N LEU A 17 15.25 31.03 -16.66
CA LEU A 17 14.67 29.88 -17.38
C LEU A 17 14.92 28.57 -16.62
N ASN A 18 16.10 28.38 -16.07
CA ASN A 18 16.44 27.19 -15.28
C ASN A 18 15.64 27.16 -13.95
N SER A 19 15.43 28.31 -13.29
CA SER A 19 14.61 28.39 -12.08
C SER A 19 13.14 28.08 -12.36
N LYS A 20 12.56 28.58 -13.43
CA LYS A 20 11.17 28.26 -13.84
C LYS A 20 10.99 26.80 -14.23
N SER A 21 11.96 26.20 -14.93
CA SER A 21 11.91 24.77 -15.27
C SER A 21 12.01 23.89 -14.03
N LEU A 22 12.89 24.23 -13.08
CA LEU A 22 13.02 23.53 -11.79
C LEU A 22 11.76 23.68 -10.93
N GLU A 23 11.14 24.86 -10.91
CA GLU A 23 9.87 25.07 -10.20
C GLU A 23 8.72 24.26 -10.83
N TYR A 24 8.63 24.21 -12.16
CA TYR A 24 7.65 23.39 -12.88
C TYR A 24 7.86 21.89 -12.62
N MET A 25 9.10 21.41 -12.64
CA MET A 25 9.45 20.03 -12.30
C MET A 25 9.09 19.70 -10.86
N GLY A 26 9.37 20.61 -9.91
CA GLY A 26 9.01 20.45 -8.51
C GLY A 26 7.48 20.40 -8.26
N LYS A 27 6.71 21.24 -8.97
CA LYS A 27 5.23 21.21 -8.91
C LYS A 27 4.70 19.88 -9.44
N ASN A 28 5.24 19.40 -10.56
CA ASN A 28 4.84 18.11 -11.14
C ASN A 28 5.20 16.93 -10.23
N ALA A 29 6.40 16.91 -9.63
CA ALA A 29 6.82 15.88 -8.67
C ALA A 29 5.94 15.88 -7.42
N THR A 30 5.57 17.06 -6.89
CA THR A 30 4.67 17.20 -5.73
C THR A 30 3.27 16.67 -6.05
N PHE A 31 2.73 16.97 -7.22
CA PHE A 31 1.45 16.43 -7.67
C PHE A 31 1.50 14.89 -7.80
N LYS A 32 2.58 14.34 -8.37
CA LYS A 32 2.79 12.90 -8.45
C LYS A 32 2.86 12.25 -7.05
N LEU A 33 3.55 12.89 -6.10
CA LEU A 33 3.61 12.45 -4.71
C LEU A 33 2.22 12.28 -4.12
N LEU A 34 1.39 13.32 -4.17
CA LEU A 34 0.03 13.30 -3.61
C LEU A 34 -0.88 12.30 -4.32
N LYS A 35 -0.85 12.28 -5.66
CA LYS A 35 -1.69 11.39 -6.47
C LYS A 35 -1.33 9.91 -6.29
N SER A 36 -0.06 9.59 -6.06
CA SER A 36 0.42 8.20 -5.99
C SER A 36 -0.19 7.38 -4.85
N SER A 37 -0.69 8.04 -3.78
CA SER A 37 -1.33 7.39 -2.63
C SER A 37 -2.84 7.26 -2.76
N VAL A 38 -3.48 8.01 -3.68
CA VAL A 38 -4.94 8.05 -3.82
C VAL A 38 -5.50 6.68 -4.16
N LEU A 39 -4.92 6.01 -5.15
CA LEU A 39 -5.38 4.69 -5.58
C LEU A 39 -5.23 3.63 -4.47
N VAL A 40 -4.16 3.73 -3.70
CA VAL A 40 -3.91 2.83 -2.55
C VAL A 40 -4.94 3.08 -1.45
N ALA A 41 -5.31 4.34 -1.21
CA ALA A 41 -6.34 4.73 -0.25
C ALA A 41 -7.71 4.16 -0.63
N PHE A 42 -8.12 4.29 -1.89
CA PHE A 42 -9.36 3.67 -2.38
C PHE A 42 -9.33 2.15 -2.24
N ALA A 43 -8.23 1.50 -2.62
CA ALA A 43 -8.06 0.07 -2.43
C ALA A 43 -8.18 -0.33 -0.95
N GLY A 44 -7.64 0.48 -0.04
CA GLY A 44 -7.79 0.29 1.41
C GLY A 44 -9.24 0.38 1.87
N ALA A 45 -9.96 1.43 1.46
CA ALA A 45 -11.38 1.61 1.77
C ALA A 45 -12.24 0.44 1.26
N PHE A 46 -12.01 0.00 0.03
CA PHE A 46 -12.73 -1.14 -0.55
C PHE A 46 -12.39 -2.46 0.15
N ARG A 47 -11.14 -2.69 0.57
CA ARG A 47 -10.77 -3.89 1.35
C ARG A 47 -11.45 -3.92 2.72
N ILE A 48 -11.62 -2.76 3.38
CA ILE A 48 -12.38 -2.67 4.62
C ILE A 48 -13.84 -3.03 4.36
N HIS A 49 -14.42 -2.55 3.26
CA HIS A 49 -15.79 -2.92 2.87
C HIS A 49 -15.92 -4.43 2.58
N LEU A 50 -14.95 -5.05 1.87
CA LEU A 50 -14.93 -6.50 1.67
C LEU A 50 -14.82 -7.27 2.98
N ALA A 51 -14.07 -6.75 3.98
CA ALA A 51 -13.99 -7.36 5.30
C ALA A 51 -15.35 -7.32 6.03
N PHE A 52 -16.10 -6.22 5.94
CA PHE A 52 -17.48 -6.15 6.45
C PHE A 52 -18.38 -7.22 5.83
N LEU A 53 -18.29 -7.42 4.50
CA LEU A 53 -19.05 -8.44 3.79
C LEU A 53 -18.70 -9.85 4.27
N LEU A 54 -17.40 -10.18 4.39
CA LEU A 54 -16.94 -11.48 4.87
C LEU A 54 -17.34 -11.77 6.32
N LEU A 55 -17.41 -10.75 7.17
CA LEU A 55 -17.85 -10.86 8.57
C LEU A 55 -19.36 -10.82 8.74
N GLN A 56 -20.13 -10.59 7.66
CA GLN A 56 -21.60 -10.43 7.68
C GLN A 56 -22.06 -9.29 8.60
N ILE A 57 -21.25 -8.22 8.67
CA ILE A 57 -21.56 -7.03 9.46
C ILE A 57 -21.97 -5.90 8.52
N GLN A 58 -22.98 -5.12 8.95
CA GLN A 58 -23.41 -3.94 8.19
C GLN A 58 -22.24 -2.98 8.00
N SER A 59 -21.92 -2.68 6.74
CA SER A 59 -20.78 -1.81 6.43
C SER A 59 -21.06 -0.36 6.81
N SER A 60 -20.08 0.29 7.46
CA SER A 60 -20.06 1.72 7.71
C SER A 60 -19.27 2.41 6.60
N LEU A 61 -19.94 3.24 5.81
CA LEU A 61 -19.28 4.05 4.78
C LEU A 61 -18.25 5.01 5.40
N LEU A 62 -18.59 5.59 6.56
CA LEU A 62 -17.70 6.48 7.30
C LEU A 62 -16.42 5.77 7.75
N THR A 63 -16.53 4.53 8.25
CA THR A 63 -15.39 3.69 8.61
C THR A 63 -14.52 3.39 7.39
N CYS A 64 -15.12 3.07 6.25
CA CYS A 64 -14.37 2.82 5.01
C CYS A 64 -13.63 4.07 4.53
N ILE A 65 -14.27 5.24 4.54
CA ILE A 65 -13.65 6.52 4.17
C ILE A 65 -12.50 6.85 5.15
N ALA A 66 -12.76 6.77 6.45
CA ALA A 66 -11.76 7.05 7.47
C ALA A 66 -10.54 6.12 7.35
N GLY A 67 -10.78 4.83 7.15
CA GLY A 67 -9.72 3.85 6.88
C GLY A 67 -8.94 4.18 5.62
N GLY A 68 -9.61 4.57 4.54
CA GLY A 68 -8.95 5.05 3.32
C GLY A 68 -8.07 6.28 3.56
N LEU A 69 -8.51 7.25 4.37
CA LEU A 69 -7.72 8.43 4.75
C LEU A 69 -6.48 8.05 5.57
N VAL A 70 -6.58 7.10 6.49
CA VAL A 70 -5.42 6.56 7.24
C VAL A 70 -4.45 5.88 6.28
N VAL A 71 -4.94 5.07 5.35
CA VAL A 71 -4.10 4.45 4.31
C VAL A 71 -3.39 5.52 3.48
N TYR A 72 -4.11 6.55 3.02
CA TYR A 72 -3.52 7.68 2.30
C TYR A 72 -2.39 8.33 3.10
N THR A 73 -2.65 8.62 4.38
CA THR A 73 -1.68 9.24 5.29
C THR A 73 -0.39 8.43 5.35
N VAL A 74 -0.49 7.13 5.64
CA VAL A 74 0.67 6.25 5.84
C VAL A 74 1.52 6.14 4.57
N TYR A 75 0.88 5.91 3.42
CA TYR A 75 1.59 5.80 2.14
C TYR A 75 2.16 7.13 1.65
N THR A 76 1.50 8.25 1.91
CA THR A 76 2.04 9.57 1.56
C THR A 76 3.19 9.95 2.49
N LEU A 77 3.09 9.61 3.78
CA LEU A 77 4.16 9.84 4.75
C LEU A 77 5.43 9.07 4.38
N ASP A 78 5.31 7.77 4.07
CA ASP A 78 6.43 6.93 3.64
C ASP A 78 7.16 7.55 2.43
N ARG A 79 6.41 7.99 1.42
CA ARG A 79 6.97 8.63 0.23
C ARG A 79 7.55 10.02 0.48
N THR A 80 7.00 10.77 1.43
CA THR A 80 7.45 12.13 1.78
C THR A 80 8.73 12.10 2.60
N VAL A 81 8.82 11.18 3.55
CA VAL A 81 10.03 11.00 4.38
C VAL A 81 11.17 10.49 3.53
N GLY A 82 10.89 9.53 2.63
CA GLY A 82 11.85 8.94 1.70
C GLY A 82 13.01 8.25 2.42
N SER A 83 13.72 7.42 1.69
CA SER A 83 14.92 6.73 2.14
C SER A 83 15.93 6.65 0.98
N GLU A 84 17.14 6.18 1.23
CA GLU A 84 18.20 6.13 0.20
C GLU A 84 17.79 5.29 -1.01
N GLU A 85 17.15 4.15 -0.77
CA GLU A 85 16.64 3.29 -1.84
C GLU A 85 15.50 3.94 -2.64
N ASP A 86 14.70 4.82 -2.02
CA ASP A 86 13.62 5.54 -2.71
C ASP A 86 14.17 6.56 -3.73
N ALA A 87 15.40 7.06 -3.51
CA ALA A 87 16.05 7.94 -4.48
C ALA A 87 16.31 7.25 -5.83
N ILE A 88 16.48 5.91 -5.81
CA ILE A 88 16.67 5.08 -7.01
C ILE A 88 15.33 4.55 -7.50
N ASN A 89 14.49 4.02 -6.60
CA ASN A 89 13.26 3.33 -6.94
C ASN A 89 12.10 4.26 -7.33
N ARG A 90 12.20 5.57 -6.96
CA ARG A 90 11.15 6.59 -7.13
C ARG A 90 11.70 7.93 -7.64
N GLU A 91 12.52 7.89 -8.67
CA GLU A 91 13.15 9.09 -9.27
C GLU A 91 12.13 10.18 -9.66
N GLU A 92 10.90 9.77 -10.03
CA GLU A 92 9.82 10.67 -10.41
C GLU A 92 9.33 11.57 -9.27
N LEU A 93 9.70 11.29 -8.02
CA LEU A 93 9.38 12.12 -6.85
C LEU A 93 10.50 13.08 -6.45
N LYS A 94 11.63 13.05 -7.16
CA LYS A 94 12.77 13.93 -6.90
C LYS A 94 12.37 15.40 -7.07
N GLY A 95 12.68 16.21 -6.04
CA GLY A 95 12.33 17.64 -6.02
C GLY A 95 10.88 17.93 -5.59
N SER A 96 10.12 16.93 -5.12
CA SER A 96 8.80 17.18 -4.51
C SER A 96 8.91 18.03 -3.24
N ARG A 97 7.90 18.87 -2.98
CA ARG A 97 7.81 19.70 -1.77
C ARG A 97 7.33 18.85 -0.60
N LYS A 98 8.26 18.48 0.28
CA LYS A 98 7.97 17.61 1.43
C LYS A 98 6.99 18.24 2.41
N GLU A 99 6.99 19.56 2.55
CA GLU A 99 6.09 20.32 3.43
C GLU A 99 4.63 20.12 3.01
N ILE A 100 4.35 20.13 1.71
CA ILE A 100 3.00 19.90 1.15
C ILE A 100 2.59 18.44 1.40
N GLY A 101 3.49 17.49 1.21
CA GLY A 101 3.24 16.08 1.52
C GLY A 101 2.91 15.87 3.00
N LEU A 102 3.68 16.48 3.92
CA LEU A 102 3.43 16.42 5.37
C LEU A 102 2.12 17.10 5.76
N ALA A 103 1.80 18.27 5.18
CA ALA A 103 0.53 18.95 5.42
C ALA A 103 -0.67 18.08 4.99
N ALA A 104 -0.58 17.43 3.82
CA ALA A 104 -1.60 16.50 3.36
C ALA A 104 -1.74 15.29 4.30
N CYS A 105 -0.62 14.73 4.81
CA CYS A 105 -0.63 13.66 5.79
C CYS A 105 -1.30 14.09 7.10
N MET A 106 -0.96 15.26 7.62
CA MET A 106 -1.57 15.77 8.86
C MET A 106 -3.08 15.96 8.71
N LEU A 107 -3.51 16.58 7.61
CA LEU A 107 -4.94 16.83 7.38
C LEU A 107 -5.72 15.52 7.26
N THR A 108 -5.24 14.58 6.44
CA THR A 108 -5.92 13.29 6.23
C THR A 108 -5.89 12.40 7.48
N PHE A 109 -4.80 12.44 8.26
CA PHE A 109 -4.71 11.75 9.54
C PHE A 109 -5.69 12.30 10.57
N LEU A 110 -5.77 13.63 10.71
CA LEU A 110 -6.69 14.26 11.66
C LEU A 110 -8.15 13.95 11.33
N ILE A 111 -8.53 14.07 10.04
CA ILE A 111 -9.90 13.77 9.61
C ILE A 111 -10.20 12.27 9.82
N GLY A 112 -9.33 11.38 9.35
CA GLY A 112 -9.53 9.94 9.50
C GLY A 112 -9.60 9.50 10.97
N SER A 113 -8.67 10.00 11.81
CA SER A 113 -8.63 9.70 13.25
C SER A 113 -9.85 10.26 13.98
N TYR A 114 -10.32 11.45 13.62
CA TYR A 114 -11.53 12.04 14.20
C TYR A 114 -12.76 11.16 13.92
N ILE A 115 -12.94 10.74 12.68
CA ILE A 115 -14.06 9.85 12.33
C ILE A 115 -13.95 8.52 13.09
N LEU A 116 -12.76 7.90 13.13
CA LEU A 116 -12.54 6.65 13.85
C LEU A 116 -12.71 6.81 15.37
N ALA A 117 -12.38 7.99 15.92
CA ALA A 117 -12.62 8.30 17.34
C ALA A 117 -14.11 8.34 17.66
N LYS A 118 -14.93 8.96 16.80
CA LYS A 118 -16.41 8.98 16.93
C LYS A 118 -17.00 7.58 16.91
N GLU A 119 -16.41 6.69 16.13
CA GLU A 119 -16.76 5.27 16.05
C GLU A 119 -16.12 4.45 17.20
N GLY A 120 -15.32 5.04 18.10
CA GLY A 120 -14.60 4.35 19.19
C GLY A 120 -13.47 3.43 18.68
N MET A 121 -12.94 3.71 17.48
CA MET A 121 -11.91 2.89 16.80
C MET A 121 -10.59 3.63 16.61
N LEU A 122 -10.34 4.68 17.40
CA LEU A 122 -9.15 5.54 17.27
C LEU A 122 -7.83 4.76 17.30
N ILE A 123 -7.75 3.70 18.10
CA ILE A 123 -6.54 2.89 18.21
C ILE A 123 -6.08 2.33 16.85
N PHE A 124 -7.02 1.98 15.98
CA PHE A 124 -6.68 1.44 14.65
C PHE A 124 -6.03 2.48 13.74
N ALA A 125 -6.27 3.79 13.92
CA ALA A 125 -5.56 4.82 13.17
C ALA A 125 -4.07 4.87 13.54
N PHE A 126 -3.73 4.64 14.81
CA PHE A 126 -2.36 4.71 15.29
C PHE A 126 -1.53 3.47 14.95
N ILE A 127 -2.13 2.29 14.85
CA ILE A 127 -1.39 1.04 14.55
C ILE A 127 -0.56 1.17 13.26
N PRO A 128 -1.12 1.46 12.06
CA PRO A 128 -0.32 1.58 10.85
C PRO A 128 0.56 2.83 10.85
N PHE A 129 0.18 3.91 11.53
CA PHE A 129 0.98 5.12 11.64
C PHE A 129 2.27 4.88 12.43
N ILE A 130 2.17 4.27 13.62
CA ILE A 130 3.33 3.91 14.45
C ILE A 130 4.20 2.89 13.73
N THR A 131 3.59 1.87 13.11
CA THR A 131 4.33 0.85 12.35
C THR A 131 5.11 1.47 11.19
N CYS A 132 4.50 2.41 10.45
CA CYS A 132 5.17 3.14 9.38
C CYS A 132 6.40 3.93 9.90
N TYR A 133 6.25 4.59 11.04
CA TYR A 133 7.35 5.32 11.66
C TYR A 133 8.51 4.39 12.06
N LEU A 134 8.20 3.29 12.76
CA LEU A 134 9.19 2.28 13.16
C LEU A 134 9.85 1.61 11.94
N TYR A 135 9.08 1.41 10.89
CA TYR A 135 9.55 0.85 9.63
C TYR A 135 10.53 1.79 8.91
N SER A 136 10.18 3.07 8.76
CA SER A 136 10.95 4.02 7.95
C SER A 136 12.16 4.58 8.69
N LYS A 137 12.01 5.02 9.94
CA LYS A 137 13.08 5.65 10.73
C LYS A 137 13.72 4.71 11.73
N GLY A 138 12.97 3.76 12.26
CA GLY A 138 13.42 2.96 13.41
C GLY A 138 13.44 3.76 14.71
N VAL A 139 13.79 3.09 15.81
CA VAL A 139 13.98 3.70 17.12
C VAL A 139 15.38 3.38 17.63
N LYS A 140 16.09 4.40 18.10
CA LYS A 140 17.35 4.22 18.79
C LYS A 140 17.08 3.91 20.26
N ILE A 141 17.48 2.71 20.71
CA ILE A 141 17.43 2.31 22.11
C ILE A 141 18.88 2.09 22.56
N GLY A 142 19.43 3.08 23.24
CA GLY A 142 20.86 3.08 23.62
C GLY A 142 21.76 3.08 22.38
N LYS A 143 22.64 2.07 22.27
CA LYS A 143 23.56 1.90 21.12
C LYS A 143 22.92 1.17 19.92
N PHE A 144 21.73 0.62 20.07
CA PHE A 144 21.06 -0.17 19.04
C PHE A 144 20.00 0.67 18.32
N THR A 145 19.96 0.59 16.98
CA THR A 145 18.87 1.13 16.17
C THR A 145 17.96 -0.02 15.77
N PHE A 146 16.77 -0.08 16.35
CA PHE A 146 15.72 -1.03 15.97
C PHE A 146 14.96 -0.47 14.76
N LYS A 147 15.16 -1.09 13.59
CA LYS A 147 14.51 -0.71 12.33
C LYS A 147 13.82 -1.93 11.74
N LEU A 148 12.49 -1.85 11.55
CA LEU A 148 11.69 -2.97 11.02
C LEU A 148 12.00 -3.29 9.55
N LYS A 149 12.67 -2.40 8.82
CA LYS A 149 13.03 -2.53 7.40
C LYS A 149 14.25 -3.45 7.16
N GLY A 150 14.97 -3.88 8.18
CA GLY A 150 16.32 -4.46 8.06
C GLY A 150 16.45 -5.98 8.08
N GLY A 151 15.36 -6.78 8.10
CA GLY A 151 15.42 -8.23 8.26
C GLY A 151 14.88 -9.01 7.07
N PHE A 152 15.32 -10.27 6.93
CA PHE A 152 14.85 -11.25 5.96
C PHE A 152 13.31 -11.36 5.97
N GLY A 153 12.63 -10.83 4.95
CA GLY A 153 11.17 -10.89 4.83
C GLY A 153 10.37 -10.15 5.93
N VAL A 154 11.02 -9.63 6.98
CA VAL A 154 10.38 -8.92 8.09
C VAL A 154 9.60 -7.71 7.59
N LYS A 155 10.17 -6.98 6.63
CA LYS A 155 9.52 -5.86 5.93
C LYS A 155 8.10 -6.22 5.48
N ASN A 156 7.95 -7.31 4.75
CA ASN A 156 6.68 -7.70 4.13
C ASN A 156 5.72 -8.32 5.13
N LEU A 157 6.27 -9.06 6.13
CA LEU A 157 5.49 -9.60 7.23
C LEU A 157 4.84 -8.48 8.06
N VAL A 158 5.63 -7.46 8.41
CA VAL A 158 5.14 -6.28 9.16
C VAL A 158 4.06 -5.55 8.37
N VAL A 159 4.27 -5.32 7.06
CA VAL A 159 3.28 -4.68 6.20
C VAL A 159 1.99 -5.52 6.14
N GLY A 160 2.11 -6.82 5.85
CA GLY A 160 0.95 -7.71 5.76
C GLY A 160 0.16 -7.77 7.06
N PHE A 161 0.84 -8.00 8.17
CA PHE A 161 0.20 -8.12 9.49
C PHE A 161 -0.46 -6.80 9.93
N THR A 162 0.25 -5.67 9.81
CA THR A 162 -0.29 -4.34 10.18
C THR A 162 -1.58 -4.03 9.44
N TRP A 163 -1.59 -4.21 8.13
CA TRP A 163 -2.79 -3.94 7.33
C TRP A 163 -3.87 -5.00 7.53
N GLY A 164 -3.51 -6.27 7.78
CA GLY A 164 -4.46 -7.31 8.16
C GLY A 164 -5.20 -6.96 9.44
N VAL A 165 -4.47 -6.57 10.50
CA VAL A 165 -5.03 -6.13 11.79
C VAL A 165 -5.89 -4.87 11.59
N PHE A 166 -5.43 -3.91 10.82
CA PHE A 166 -6.16 -2.68 10.55
C PHE A 166 -7.50 -2.95 9.86
N ILE A 167 -7.50 -3.72 8.77
CA ILE A 167 -8.69 -4.01 7.97
C ILE A 167 -9.69 -4.85 8.78
N ALA A 168 -9.23 -5.97 9.36
CA ALA A 168 -10.10 -6.88 10.10
C ALA A 168 -10.57 -6.25 11.42
N GLY A 169 -9.74 -5.45 12.08
CA GLY A 169 -10.10 -4.77 13.32
C GLY A 169 -11.16 -3.69 13.11
N LEU A 170 -11.07 -2.90 12.03
CA LEU A 170 -12.09 -1.90 11.71
C LEU A 170 -13.43 -2.56 11.36
N ALA A 171 -13.41 -3.64 10.59
CA ALA A 171 -14.65 -4.32 10.21
C ALA A 171 -15.23 -5.18 11.33
N GLY A 172 -14.37 -5.78 12.17
CA GLY A 172 -14.76 -6.75 13.20
C GLY A 172 -15.17 -6.17 14.55
N ARG A 173 -15.19 -4.82 14.70
CA ARG A 173 -15.48 -4.18 16.01
C ARG A 173 -16.73 -4.70 16.69
N ASN A 174 -17.81 -4.89 15.93
CA ASN A 174 -19.11 -5.32 16.45
C ASN A 174 -19.32 -6.85 16.33
N CYS A 175 -18.26 -7.62 16.08
CA CYS A 175 -18.33 -9.05 15.98
C CYS A 175 -18.06 -9.67 17.36
N GLU A 176 -19.02 -10.41 17.91
CA GLU A 176 -18.88 -11.07 19.21
C GLU A 176 -17.88 -12.24 19.16
N ASN A 177 -17.80 -12.92 18.00
CA ASN A 177 -16.90 -14.02 17.80
C ASN A 177 -15.58 -13.58 17.18
N ILE A 178 -14.48 -13.80 17.88
CA ILE A 178 -13.12 -13.45 17.42
C ILE A 178 -12.65 -14.32 16.23
N PHE A 179 -13.18 -15.53 16.10
CA PHE A 179 -12.68 -16.50 15.12
C PHE A 179 -12.86 -16.04 13.66
N PRO A 180 -14.03 -15.55 13.20
CA PRO A 180 -14.16 -14.94 11.87
C PRO A 180 -13.21 -13.76 11.66
N ILE A 181 -12.99 -12.92 12.69
CA ILE A 181 -12.06 -11.79 12.61
C ILE A 181 -10.64 -12.28 12.32
N VAL A 182 -10.18 -13.34 13.01
CA VAL A 182 -8.86 -13.93 12.81
C VAL A 182 -8.72 -14.51 11.38
N LEU A 183 -9.76 -15.15 10.85
CA LEU A 183 -9.78 -15.66 9.47
C LEU A 183 -9.62 -14.52 8.46
N VAL A 184 -10.41 -13.45 8.59
CA VAL A 184 -10.35 -12.27 7.72
C VAL A 184 -9.03 -11.52 7.86
N LEU A 185 -8.50 -11.40 9.10
CA LEU A 185 -7.17 -10.86 9.37
C LEU A 185 -6.11 -11.65 8.60
N THR A 186 -6.10 -12.98 8.76
CA THR A 186 -5.10 -13.86 8.13
C THR A 186 -5.17 -13.74 6.61
N PHE A 187 -6.36 -13.71 6.03
CA PHE A 187 -6.56 -13.52 4.60
C PHE A 187 -5.95 -12.22 4.10
N PHE A 188 -6.29 -11.09 4.71
CA PHE A 188 -5.73 -9.79 4.28
C PHE A 188 -4.24 -9.66 4.60
N ALA A 189 -3.78 -10.24 5.72
CA ALA A 189 -2.36 -10.23 6.06
C ALA A 189 -1.52 -10.97 5.01
N VAL A 190 -1.92 -12.19 4.62
CA VAL A 190 -1.23 -12.95 3.57
C VAL A 190 -1.32 -12.23 2.23
N LYS A 191 -2.49 -11.73 1.87
CA LYS A 191 -2.69 -10.98 0.62
C LYS A 191 -1.79 -9.75 0.52
N LEU A 192 -1.68 -8.96 1.58
CA LEU A 192 -0.89 -7.74 1.59
C LEU A 192 0.61 -8.02 1.76
N PHE A 193 0.98 -9.13 2.42
CA PHE A 193 2.32 -9.66 2.37
C PHE A 193 2.74 -10.00 0.94
N VAL A 194 1.91 -10.74 0.19
CA VAL A 194 2.14 -11.10 -1.21
C VAL A 194 2.27 -9.84 -2.06
N ASN A 195 1.33 -8.91 -1.94
CA ASN A 195 1.35 -7.65 -2.69
C ASN A 195 2.62 -6.84 -2.42
N SER A 196 3.03 -6.72 -1.15
CA SER A 196 4.28 -6.02 -0.77
C SER A 196 5.50 -6.71 -1.38
N THR A 197 5.55 -8.04 -1.35
CA THR A 197 6.67 -8.80 -1.92
C THR A 197 6.73 -8.68 -3.45
N ILE A 198 5.60 -8.59 -4.14
CA ILE A 198 5.56 -8.34 -5.60
C ILE A 198 6.25 -7.01 -5.95
N PHE A 199 6.08 -5.97 -5.13
CA PHE A 199 6.79 -4.71 -5.34
C PHE A 199 8.30 -4.83 -5.10
N ASP A 200 8.75 -5.71 -4.20
CA ASP A 200 10.20 -5.94 -3.99
C ASP A 200 10.89 -6.48 -5.25
N PHE A 201 10.20 -7.23 -6.10
CA PHE A 201 10.77 -7.67 -7.40
C PHE A 201 11.08 -6.50 -8.33
N LYS A 202 10.30 -5.43 -8.29
CA LYS A 202 10.57 -4.20 -9.03
C LYS A 202 11.73 -3.41 -8.41
N ASP A 203 11.85 -3.44 -7.10
CA ASP A 203 12.73 -2.58 -6.32
C ASP A 203 14.10 -3.23 -6.00
N ILE A 204 14.39 -4.44 -6.56
CA ILE A 204 15.65 -5.21 -6.31
C ILE A 204 16.91 -4.34 -6.44
N LYS A 205 16.99 -3.47 -7.46
CA LYS A 205 18.17 -2.63 -7.70
C LYS A 205 18.44 -1.65 -6.54
N GLY A 206 17.41 -0.90 -6.14
CA GLY A 206 17.53 0.07 -5.04
C GLY A 206 17.68 -0.62 -3.70
N ASP A 207 16.98 -1.72 -3.46
CA ASP A 207 17.08 -2.49 -2.22
C ASP A 207 18.48 -3.12 -2.06
N THR A 208 19.06 -3.64 -3.15
CA THR A 208 20.44 -4.15 -3.14
C THR A 208 21.45 -3.04 -2.86
N PHE A 209 21.28 -1.87 -3.49
CA PHE A 209 22.15 -0.72 -3.26
C PHE A 209 22.13 -0.26 -1.79
N ALA A 210 20.96 -0.25 -1.18
CA ALA A 210 20.78 0.12 0.23
C ALA A 210 21.07 -1.02 1.24
N GLY A 211 21.49 -2.20 0.77
CA GLY A 211 21.79 -3.36 1.62
C GLY A 211 20.55 -3.99 2.27
N ILE A 212 19.35 -3.77 1.72
CA ILE A 212 18.08 -4.29 2.24
C ILE A 212 17.91 -5.74 1.78
N LYS A 213 17.78 -6.67 2.73
CA LYS A 213 17.59 -8.10 2.47
C LYS A 213 16.13 -8.45 2.27
N THR A 214 15.57 -8.12 1.10
CA THR A 214 14.21 -8.55 0.71
C THR A 214 14.19 -10.04 0.35
N LEU A 215 12.98 -10.63 0.29
CA LEU A 215 12.83 -12.06 -0.06
C LEU A 215 13.46 -12.40 -1.41
N PRO A 216 13.19 -11.67 -2.53
CA PRO A 216 13.80 -11.97 -3.82
C PRO A 216 15.34 -11.92 -3.78
N ILE A 217 15.93 -11.01 -3.00
CA ILE A 217 17.38 -10.87 -2.85
C ILE A 217 17.95 -12.02 -1.99
N SER A 218 17.23 -12.44 -0.95
CA SER A 218 17.76 -13.36 0.07
C SER A 218 17.64 -14.84 -0.31
N ILE A 219 16.48 -15.26 -0.87
CA ILE A 219 16.24 -16.66 -1.25
C ILE A 219 16.12 -16.87 -2.77
N GLY A 220 16.29 -15.79 -3.53
CA GLY A 220 16.17 -15.79 -4.98
C GLY A 220 14.71 -15.70 -5.45
N GLU A 221 14.57 -15.24 -6.70
CA GLU A 221 13.25 -14.97 -7.29
C GLU A 221 12.36 -16.21 -7.40
N GLN A 222 12.94 -17.38 -7.78
CA GLN A 222 12.17 -18.62 -7.95
C GLN A 222 11.61 -19.14 -6.64
N ASN A 223 12.43 -19.17 -5.57
CA ASN A 223 11.98 -19.65 -4.26
C ASN A 223 10.97 -18.70 -3.65
N THR A 224 11.19 -17.38 -3.81
CA THR A 224 10.21 -16.37 -3.38
C THR A 224 8.87 -16.59 -4.08
N ARG A 225 8.85 -16.81 -5.40
CA ARG A 225 7.62 -17.10 -6.16
C ARG A 225 6.89 -18.33 -5.64
N LYS A 226 7.62 -19.44 -5.41
CA LYS A 226 7.05 -20.69 -4.86
C LYS A 226 6.43 -20.44 -3.47
N LEU A 227 7.14 -19.71 -2.61
CA LEU A 227 6.65 -19.32 -1.29
C LEU A 227 5.35 -18.51 -1.39
N LEU A 228 5.33 -17.48 -2.24
CA LEU A 228 4.14 -16.64 -2.43
C LEU A 228 2.94 -17.45 -2.94
N ILE A 229 3.13 -18.33 -3.93
CA ILE A 229 2.07 -19.20 -4.44
C ILE A 229 1.57 -20.11 -3.32
N GLY A 230 2.46 -20.78 -2.59
CA GLY A 230 2.09 -21.70 -1.51
C GLY A 230 1.29 -21.01 -0.40
N MET A 231 1.78 -19.88 0.12
CA MET A 231 1.08 -19.09 1.15
C MET A 231 -0.28 -18.59 0.66
N TYR A 232 -0.33 -18.10 -0.60
CA TYR A 232 -1.54 -17.56 -1.19
C TYR A 232 -2.61 -18.64 -1.39
N MET A 233 -2.23 -19.79 -1.94
CA MET A 233 -3.12 -20.95 -2.08
C MET A 233 -3.63 -21.44 -0.72
N LEU A 234 -2.73 -21.60 0.26
CA LEU A 234 -3.11 -22.04 1.62
C LEU A 234 -4.14 -21.10 2.25
N SER A 235 -3.93 -19.78 2.16
CA SER A 235 -4.88 -18.81 2.73
C SER A 235 -6.26 -18.90 2.08
N HIS A 236 -6.34 -19.14 0.77
CA HIS A 236 -7.62 -19.29 0.07
C HIS A 236 -8.29 -20.63 0.34
N VAL A 237 -7.53 -21.72 0.51
CA VAL A 237 -8.06 -23.01 0.94
C VAL A 237 -8.67 -22.88 2.34
N ILE A 238 -7.96 -22.25 3.29
CA ILE A 238 -8.48 -22.02 4.65
C ILE A 238 -9.77 -21.22 4.60
N LEU A 239 -9.80 -20.16 3.78
CA LEU A 239 -10.99 -19.32 3.65
C LEU A 239 -12.13 -20.04 2.94
N GLY A 240 -11.83 -20.89 1.95
CA GLY A 240 -12.81 -21.76 1.29
C GLY A 240 -13.45 -22.78 2.26
N ILE A 241 -12.64 -23.41 3.10
CA ILE A 241 -13.12 -24.29 4.17
C ILE A 241 -14.01 -23.49 5.14
N ALA A 242 -13.57 -22.31 5.57
CA ALA A 242 -14.32 -21.45 6.46
C ALA A 242 -15.68 -21.06 5.87
N LEU A 243 -15.75 -20.80 4.57
CA LEU A 243 -16.97 -20.49 3.84
C LEU A 243 -17.92 -21.69 3.81
N ILE A 244 -17.42 -22.91 3.52
CA ILE A 244 -18.23 -24.13 3.50
C ILE A 244 -18.81 -24.43 4.89
N HIS A 245 -18.03 -24.23 5.95
CA HIS A 245 -18.45 -24.42 7.35
C HIS A 245 -19.23 -23.22 7.92
N ARG A 246 -19.56 -22.21 7.12
CA ARG A 246 -20.30 -21.01 7.53
C ARG A 246 -19.64 -20.25 8.69
N LEU A 247 -18.33 -20.31 8.79
CA LEU A 247 -17.55 -19.56 9.78
C LEU A 247 -17.37 -18.08 9.36
N ILE A 248 -17.57 -17.80 8.08
CA ILE A 248 -17.65 -16.46 7.48
C ILE A 248 -18.88 -16.42 6.55
N ALA A 249 -19.27 -15.22 6.12
CA ALA A 249 -20.35 -15.04 5.17
C ALA A 249 -20.12 -15.78 3.84
N PHE A 250 -21.17 -16.26 3.21
CA PHE A 250 -21.09 -16.95 1.92
C PHE A 250 -20.87 -15.93 0.79
N GLU A 251 -19.62 -15.56 0.58
CA GLU A 251 -19.17 -14.60 -0.46
C GLU A 251 -18.14 -15.28 -1.41
N PRO A 252 -18.56 -16.29 -2.20
CA PRO A 252 -17.62 -17.05 -3.05
C PRO A 252 -16.97 -16.19 -4.13
N LEU A 253 -17.65 -15.13 -4.61
CA LEU A 253 -17.10 -14.20 -5.58
C LEU A 253 -15.83 -13.50 -5.06
N ILE A 254 -15.84 -13.07 -3.79
CA ILE A 254 -14.68 -12.40 -3.16
C ILE A 254 -13.49 -13.35 -3.18
N ILE A 255 -13.69 -14.59 -2.75
CA ILE A 255 -12.61 -15.58 -2.63
C ILE A 255 -12.10 -15.99 -4.00
N LEU A 256 -12.99 -16.35 -4.93
CA LEU A 256 -12.61 -16.85 -6.25
C LEU A 256 -11.92 -15.78 -7.10
N TYR A 257 -12.50 -14.56 -7.15
CA TYR A 257 -11.90 -13.48 -7.93
C TYR A 257 -10.53 -13.06 -7.35
N SER A 258 -10.45 -12.95 -6.01
CA SER A 258 -9.19 -12.68 -5.34
C SER A 258 -8.14 -13.74 -5.66
N PHE A 259 -8.50 -15.03 -5.59
CA PHE A 259 -7.62 -16.14 -5.90
C PHE A 259 -7.03 -16.03 -7.31
N ILE A 260 -7.89 -15.87 -8.31
CA ILE A 260 -7.48 -15.77 -9.71
C ILE A 260 -6.60 -14.54 -9.95
N CYS A 261 -7.04 -13.36 -9.50
CA CYS A 261 -6.28 -12.12 -9.65
C CYS A 261 -4.89 -12.20 -9.01
N GLY A 262 -4.82 -12.72 -7.79
CA GLY A 262 -3.54 -12.83 -7.08
C GLY A 262 -2.58 -13.83 -7.72
N LEU A 263 -3.05 -14.99 -8.19
CA LEU A 263 -2.21 -15.94 -8.91
C LEU A 263 -1.67 -15.34 -10.21
N ILE A 264 -2.51 -14.64 -10.99
CA ILE A 264 -2.08 -13.94 -12.20
C ILE A 264 -1.02 -12.90 -11.85
N CYS A 265 -1.26 -12.11 -10.77
CA CYS A 265 -0.33 -11.08 -10.32
C CYS A 265 1.03 -11.69 -9.92
N ILE A 266 1.03 -12.76 -9.11
CA ILE A 266 2.26 -13.47 -8.73
C ILE A 266 2.99 -13.99 -9.97
N GLN A 267 2.31 -14.70 -10.87
CA GLN A 267 2.94 -15.29 -12.04
C GLN A 267 3.57 -14.27 -12.99
N LYS A 268 2.89 -13.13 -13.21
CA LYS A 268 3.35 -12.09 -14.15
C LYS A 268 4.43 -11.19 -13.56
N HIS A 269 4.29 -10.79 -12.30
CA HIS A 269 5.12 -9.72 -11.71
C HIS A 269 6.26 -10.20 -10.82
N THR A 270 6.44 -11.52 -10.67
CA THR A 270 7.62 -12.11 -10.00
C THR A 270 8.61 -12.76 -10.99
N LYS A 271 8.44 -12.52 -12.29
CA LYS A 271 9.41 -12.92 -13.34
C LYS A 271 10.29 -11.74 -13.71
N PRO A 272 11.58 -11.97 -14.04
CA PRO A 272 12.43 -10.94 -14.61
C PRO A 272 11.78 -10.30 -15.83
N GLY A 273 11.99 -9.02 -16.01
CA GLY A 273 11.48 -8.29 -17.17
C GLY A 273 11.64 -6.80 -16.99
N GLU A 274 11.68 -6.07 -18.10
CA GLU A 274 11.73 -4.62 -18.08
C GLU A 274 10.47 -4.01 -17.45
N GLU A 275 10.65 -2.93 -16.73
CA GLU A 275 9.57 -2.17 -16.08
C GLU A 275 8.91 -1.21 -17.10
N LEU A 276 8.24 -1.79 -18.10
CA LEU A 276 7.49 -1.03 -19.10
C LEU A 276 6.27 -0.35 -18.46
N PRO A 277 5.80 0.80 -18.99
CA PRO A 277 4.61 1.48 -18.51
C PRO A 277 3.36 0.59 -18.47
N SER A 278 3.19 -0.28 -19.46
CA SER A 278 2.08 -1.26 -19.52
C SER A 278 2.15 -2.28 -18.37
N ARG A 279 3.33 -2.81 -18.05
CA ARG A 279 3.57 -3.74 -16.94
C ARG A 279 3.29 -3.07 -15.60
N ARG A 280 3.71 -1.81 -15.46
CA ARG A 280 3.41 -1.01 -14.27
C ARG A 280 1.90 -0.80 -14.07
N LEU A 281 1.17 -0.44 -15.14
CA LEU A 281 -0.29 -0.25 -15.10
C LEU A 281 -1.01 -1.55 -14.77
N GLU A 282 -0.62 -2.66 -15.40
CA GLU A 282 -1.19 -3.99 -15.12
C GLU A 282 -1.00 -4.38 -13.65
N ARG A 283 0.20 -4.22 -13.09
CA ARG A 283 0.48 -4.50 -11.68
C ARG A 283 -0.38 -3.61 -10.76
N ILE A 284 -0.48 -2.32 -11.05
CA ILE A 284 -1.31 -1.38 -10.29
C ILE A 284 -2.78 -1.82 -10.32
N PHE A 285 -3.29 -2.22 -11.49
CA PHE A 285 -4.66 -2.70 -11.63
C PHE A 285 -4.90 -3.99 -10.84
N LEU A 286 -4.02 -4.98 -10.97
CA LEU A 286 -4.16 -6.25 -10.26
C LEU A 286 -4.03 -6.13 -8.74
N VAL A 287 -3.18 -5.21 -8.25
CA VAL A 287 -2.94 -5.05 -6.80
C VAL A 287 -3.96 -4.11 -6.15
N TYR A 288 -4.28 -2.98 -6.79
CA TYR A 288 -5.12 -1.95 -6.18
C TYR A 288 -6.54 -1.92 -6.77
N GLY A 289 -6.72 -2.27 -8.04
CA GLY A 289 -8.04 -2.30 -8.70
C GLY A 289 -8.89 -3.52 -8.34
N GLU A 290 -8.28 -4.60 -7.88
CA GLU A 290 -8.95 -5.86 -7.57
C GLU A 290 -10.19 -5.68 -6.67
N SER A 291 -10.04 -4.98 -5.54
CA SER A 291 -11.14 -4.80 -4.59
C SER A 291 -12.32 -4.02 -5.19
N ALA A 292 -12.03 -3.02 -6.03
CA ALA A 292 -13.05 -2.28 -6.77
C ALA A 292 -13.76 -3.19 -7.80
N SER A 293 -12.99 -4.04 -8.50
CA SER A 293 -13.53 -4.98 -9.47
C SER A 293 -14.46 -6.03 -8.83
N ILE A 294 -14.08 -6.56 -7.66
CA ILE A 294 -14.93 -7.47 -6.87
C ILE A 294 -16.25 -6.80 -6.51
N LEU A 295 -16.21 -5.57 -5.98
CA LEU A 295 -17.42 -4.84 -5.60
C LEU A 295 -18.30 -4.51 -6.81
N GLY A 296 -17.70 -4.10 -7.93
CA GLY A 296 -18.43 -3.85 -9.17
C GLY A 296 -19.12 -5.12 -9.70
N LEU A 297 -18.42 -6.25 -9.74
CA LEU A 297 -19.01 -7.52 -10.14
C LEU A 297 -20.13 -7.97 -9.19
N ARG A 298 -19.95 -7.80 -7.88
CA ARG A 298 -20.95 -8.13 -6.87
C ARG A 298 -22.23 -7.29 -7.04
N MET A 299 -22.09 -6.01 -7.37
CA MET A 299 -23.24 -5.14 -7.65
C MET A 299 -24.01 -5.62 -8.89
N ILE A 300 -23.31 -6.00 -9.95
CA ILE A 300 -23.92 -6.49 -11.19
C ILE A 300 -24.62 -7.83 -10.93
N THR A 301 -23.96 -8.78 -10.26
CA THR A 301 -24.55 -10.09 -9.97
C THR A 301 -25.71 -9.99 -8.98
N GLY A 302 -25.65 -9.12 -7.98
CA GLY A 302 -26.74 -8.83 -7.06
C GLY A 302 -27.96 -8.22 -7.75
N ALA A 303 -27.72 -7.32 -8.71
CA ALA A 303 -28.81 -6.73 -9.51
C ALA A 303 -29.46 -7.71 -10.52
N MET A 304 -28.75 -8.79 -10.91
CA MET A 304 -29.29 -9.84 -11.78
C MET A 304 -30.11 -10.90 -11.03
N LEU A 305 -29.99 -10.97 -9.70
CA LEU A 305 -30.66 -11.94 -8.85
C LEU A 305 -31.92 -11.38 -8.17
N VAL A 306 -32.24 -10.10 -8.38
CA VAL A 306 -33.47 -9.38 -7.98
C VAL A 306 -34.35 -9.18 -9.19
#